data_c05b312c23ef7c31325969ede0bd7737
#
_entry.id   c05b312c23ef7c31325969ede0bd7737
#
_cell.length_a   1.000
_cell.length_b   1.000
_cell.length_c   1.000
_cell.angle_alpha   90.00
_cell.angle_beta   90.00
_cell.angle_gamma   90.00
#
_symmetry.space_group_name_H-M   'P 1'
#
loop_
_entity.id
_entity.type
_entity.pdbx_description
1 polymer ?
#
loop_
_entity_poly.entity_id
_entity_poly.type
_entity_poly.pdbx_seq_one_letter_code
_entity_poly.pdbx_strand_id
1 'polypeptide(L)'
;MKGAGRGPSAGTGALCVLAASVLWGTTGTAATFAPDVGPLAIGAVAMGLGGLLQALAAARRTVRAAPRLRAHRGTVLLGAVSVAVYPLAFYSSMRLAGVAVGTVVSIGTAPLASAVIERVVDRRRLTRRWTLAACLGLLGTALLCVAEAAHASGGAGGRSVAGTLVGTGLGLVAAATYALYSWAAHRLITGGIPSRAAMGAVFGLGGLLLLPVLVATGAPLLDSWSGAAVGAYMALVPMFAGYVLFGWGLAHVPASTATTLSLLEPAVAAVLAVLVVGERLPVAGWTGIVLVVMCLAVLTVPTRAGAVVREEVTRPGHVPARAPTTGS
;
A
#
# COMPACT_ATOMS: atom_id res chain seq x y z
N MET A 1 20.57 -27.90 -22.53
CA MET A 1 19.49 -27.93 -21.54
C MET A 1 19.49 -26.57 -20.83
N LYS A 2 18.65 -25.61 -21.28
CA LYS A 2 18.43 -24.33 -20.58
C LYS A 2 17.32 -24.56 -19.60
N GLY A 3 17.63 -24.50 -18.29
CA GLY A 3 16.64 -24.56 -17.23
C GLY A 3 15.59 -23.45 -17.41
N ALA A 4 14.35 -23.85 -17.64
CA ALA A 4 13.22 -22.95 -17.63
C ALA A 4 13.13 -22.33 -16.23
N GLY A 5 13.63 -21.10 -16.07
CA GLY A 5 13.50 -20.33 -14.85
C GLY A 5 12.02 -20.19 -14.53
N ARG A 6 11.59 -20.80 -13.42
CA ARG A 6 10.25 -20.63 -12.87
C ARG A 6 9.99 -19.14 -12.69
N GLY A 7 9.06 -18.58 -13.45
CA GLY A 7 8.61 -17.20 -13.25
C GLY A 7 8.16 -17.01 -11.80
N PRO A 8 8.29 -15.77 -11.26
CA PRO A 8 7.92 -15.48 -9.89
C PRO A 8 6.44 -15.85 -9.65
N SER A 9 6.19 -16.59 -8.58
CA SER A 9 4.85 -17.08 -8.23
C SER A 9 4.04 -15.98 -7.51
N ALA A 10 2.70 -16.12 -7.46
CA ALA A 10 1.83 -15.25 -6.68
C ALA A 10 2.29 -15.14 -5.21
N GLY A 11 2.89 -16.20 -4.65
CA GLY A 11 3.51 -16.17 -3.31
C GLY A 11 4.67 -15.18 -3.20
N THR A 12 5.52 -15.09 -4.22
CA THR A 12 6.62 -14.10 -4.23
C THR A 12 6.06 -12.67 -4.32
N GLY A 13 4.98 -12.46 -5.09
CA GLY A 13 4.29 -11.18 -5.15
C GLY A 13 3.74 -10.75 -3.79
N ALA A 14 3.07 -11.67 -3.08
CA ALA A 14 2.57 -11.43 -1.73
C ALA A 14 3.69 -11.09 -0.74
N LEU A 15 4.82 -11.82 -0.78
CA LEU A 15 5.98 -11.53 0.07
C LEU A 15 6.56 -10.13 -0.18
N CYS A 16 6.59 -9.67 -1.43
CA CYS A 16 7.04 -8.31 -1.75
C CYS A 16 6.10 -7.25 -1.16
N VAL A 17 4.78 -7.46 -1.20
CA VAL A 17 3.82 -6.56 -0.56
C VAL A 17 3.99 -6.56 0.96
N LEU A 18 4.15 -7.73 1.59
CA LEU A 18 4.38 -7.83 3.03
C LEU A 18 5.67 -7.12 3.45
N ALA A 19 6.76 -7.29 2.68
CA ALA A 19 8.01 -6.57 2.94
C ALA A 19 7.84 -5.05 2.81
N ALA A 20 7.09 -4.57 1.81
CA ALA A 20 6.74 -3.16 1.68
C ALA A 20 5.95 -2.67 2.91
N SER A 21 4.97 -3.46 3.38
CA SER A 21 4.14 -3.11 4.54
C SER A 21 4.95 -3.02 5.84
N VAL A 22 5.98 -3.86 6.00
CA VAL A 22 6.93 -3.75 7.11
C VAL A 22 7.69 -2.43 7.06
N LEU A 23 8.17 -2.03 5.86
CA LEU A 23 8.86 -0.74 5.70
C LEU A 23 7.92 0.44 6.00
N TRP A 24 6.66 0.38 5.54
CA TRP A 24 5.67 1.43 5.83
C TRP A 24 5.32 1.50 7.31
N GLY A 25 5.23 0.36 8.01
CA GLY A 25 4.97 0.32 9.46
C GLY A 25 6.03 1.02 10.31
N THR A 26 7.23 1.29 9.75
CA THR A 26 8.28 2.05 10.46
C THR A 26 8.06 3.56 10.42
N THR A 27 7.18 4.06 9.54
CA THR A 27 7.03 5.50 9.28
C THR A 27 6.58 6.29 10.51
N GLY A 28 5.61 5.74 11.27
CA GLY A 28 5.13 6.36 12.50
C GLY A 28 6.24 6.52 13.53
N THR A 29 6.99 5.45 13.80
CA THR A 29 8.14 5.48 14.72
C THR A 29 9.22 6.44 14.25
N ALA A 30 9.56 6.45 12.95
CA ALA A 30 10.55 7.38 12.41
C ALA A 30 10.11 8.85 12.58
N ALA A 31 8.83 9.16 12.41
CA ALA A 31 8.30 10.50 12.57
C ALA A 31 8.45 11.04 14.01
N THR A 32 8.49 10.19 15.04
CA THR A 32 8.70 10.63 16.44
C THR A 32 10.07 11.29 16.67
N PHE A 33 11.05 11.03 15.80
CA PHE A 33 12.38 11.64 15.86
C PHE A 33 12.45 13.03 15.20
N ALA A 34 11.33 13.52 14.61
CA ALA A 34 11.21 14.85 14.03
C ALA A 34 9.88 15.52 14.45
N PRO A 35 9.70 15.81 15.76
CA PRO A 35 8.41 16.26 16.31
C PRO A 35 7.99 17.65 15.78
N ASP A 36 8.95 18.49 15.40
CA ASP A 36 8.69 19.84 14.88
C ASP A 36 8.31 19.86 13.40
N VAL A 37 8.43 18.72 12.71
CA VAL A 37 8.07 18.61 11.29
C VAL A 37 6.58 18.28 11.13
N GLY A 38 5.86 19.18 10.49
CA GLY A 38 4.43 19.00 10.27
C GLY A 38 4.08 17.79 9.41
N PRO A 39 2.90 17.17 9.62
CA PRO A 39 2.47 15.95 8.90
C PRO A 39 2.45 16.11 7.38
N LEU A 40 2.07 17.29 6.86
CA LEU A 40 2.08 17.57 5.42
C LEU A 40 3.50 17.57 4.85
N ALA A 41 4.47 18.10 5.58
CA ALA A 41 5.88 18.08 5.18
C ALA A 41 6.42 16.65 5.14
N ILE A 42 6.11 15.82 6.16
CA ILE A 42 6.44 14.39 6.19
C ILE A 42 5.85 13.67 4.96
N GLY A 43 4.55 13.87 4.70
CA GLY A 43 3.88 13.24 3.55
C GLY A 43 4.44 13.70 2.21
N ALA A 44 4.70 14.99 2.06
CA ALA A 44 5.22 15.58 0.83
C ALA A 44 6.68 15.18 0.57
N VAL A 45 7.56 15.13 1.59
CA VAL A 45 8.94 14.67 1.41
C VAL A 45 8.97 13.18 1.10
N ALA A 46 8.22 12.38 1.83
CA ALA A 46 8.17 10.93 1.66
C ALA A 46 7.70 10.54 0.25
N MET A 47 6.46 10.88 -0.10
CA MET A 47 5.87 10.53 -1.41
C MET A 47 6.42 11.39 -2.55
N GLY A 48 6.75 12.65 -2.30
CA GLY A 48 7.32 13.55 -3.31
C GLY A 48 8.71 13.11 -3.74
N LEU A 49 9.68 13.11 -2.82
CA LEU A 49 11.05 12.70 -3.14
C LEU A 49 11.13 11.20 -3.44
N GLY A 50 10.42 10.33 -2.70
CA GLY A 50 10.36 8.91 -2.97
C GLY A 50 9.83 8.60 -4.37
N GLY A 51 8.81 9.32 -4.83
CA GLY A 51 8.27 9.22 -6.18
C GLY A 51 9.23 9.70 -7.26
N LEU A 52 9.93 10.81 -7.03
CA LEU A 52 10.97 11.31 -7.94
C LEU A 52 12.15 10.34 -8.05
N LEU A 53 12.57 9.74 -6.93
CA LEU A 53 13.59 8.70 -6.92
C LEU A 53 13.15 7.47 -7.74
N GLN A 54 11.87 7.08 -7.66
CA GLN A 54 11.34 6.01 -8.51
C GLN A 54 11.38 6.39 -10.00
N ALA A 55 11.00 7.62 -10.36
CA ALA A 55 11.09 8.10 -11.73
C ALA A 55 12.52 8.07 -12.24
N LEU A 56 13.47 8.55 -11.43
CA LEU A 56 14.90 8.57 -11.77
C LEU A 56 15.46 7.15 -11.95
N ALA A 57 15.22 6.27 -11.00
CA ALA A 57 15.66 4.87 -11.05
C ALA A 57 15.02 4.08 -12.21
N ALA A 58 13.84 4.47 -12.65
CA ALA A 58 13.12 3.86 -13.76
C ALA A 58 13.30 4.61 -15.09
N ALA A 59 14.02 5.74 -15.14
CA ALA A 59 14.03 6.69 -16.26
C ALA A 59 14.22 6.00 -17.63
N ARG A 60 15.26 5.18 -17.80
CA ARG A 60 15.53 4.47 -19.04
C ARG A 60 14.39 3.54 -19.48
N ARG A 61 13.71 2.89 -18.50
CA ARG A 61 12.60 1.98 -18.77
C ARG A 61 11.33 2.76 -19.08
N THR A 62 11.10 3.87 -18.40
CA THR A 62 9.98 4.78 -18.63
C THR A 62 10.07 5.40 -20.02
N VAL A 63 11.24 5.86 -20.43
CA VAL A 63 11.45 6.36 -21.81
C VAL A 63 11.18 5.29 -22.85
N ARG A 64 11.67 4.07 -22.66
CA ARG A 64 11.40 2.95 -23.59
C ARG A 64 9.92 2.56 -23.63
N ALA A 65 9.21 2.71 -22.52
CA ALA A 65 7.77 2.44 -22.42
C ALA A 65 6.89 3.65 -22.77
N ALA A 66 7.47 4.82 -23.11
CA ALA A 66 6.75 6.07 -23.33
C ALA A 66 5.59 5.97 -24.36
N PRO A 67 5.70 5.26 -25.50
CA PRO A 67 4.57 5.12 -26.42
C PRO A 67 3.37 4.42 -25.75
N ARG A 68 3.63 3.34 -24.98
CA ARG A 68 2.57 2.61 -24.25
C ARG A 68 1.99 3.44 -23.11
N LEU A 69 2.84 4.16 -22.36
CA LEU A 69 2.40 5.06 -21.29
C LEU A 69 1.51 6.20 -21.85
N ARG A 70 1.88 6.77 -23.01
CA ARG A 70 1.06 7.78 -23.70
C ARG A 70 -0.29 7.22 -24.15
N ALA A 71 -0.34 6.00 -24.65
CA ALA A 71 -1.58 5.33 -25.00
C ALA A 71 -2.52 5.14 -23.78
N HIS A 72 -1.96 4.99 -22.57
CA HIS A 72 -2.69 4.85 -21.31
C HIS A 72 -2.61 6.10 -20.43
N ARG A 73 -2.42 7.28 -21.03
CA ARG A 73 -2.22 8.56 -20.30
C ARG A 73 -3.27 8.84 -19.23
N GLY A 74 -4.54 8.50 -19.48
CA GLY A 74 -5.61 8.68 -18.50
C GLY A 74 -5.39 7.87 -17.23
N THR A 75 -4.97 6.60 -17.36
CA THR A 75 -4.64 5.75 -16.20
C THR A 75 -3.39 6.24 -15.46
N VAL A 76 -2.37 6.72 -16.20
CA VAL A 76 -1.15 7.30 -15.60
C VAL A 76 -1.49 8.57 -14.82
N LEU A 77 -2.28 9.48 -15.40
CA LEU A 77 -2.69 10.73 -14.75
C LEU A 77 -3.59 10.49 -13.54
N LEU A 78 -4.56 9.55 -13.67
CA LEU A 78 -5.41 9.16 -12.55
C LEU A 78 -4.56 8.63 -11.38
N GLY A 79 -3.61 7.74 -11.66
CA GLY A 79 -2.69 7.22 -10.67
C GLY A 79 -1.81 8.32 -10.05
N ALA A 80 -1.25 9.21 -10.85
CA ALA A 80 -0.38 10.30 -10.39
C ALA A 80 -1.11 11.30 -9.48
N VAL A 81 -2.31 11.72 -9.87
CA VAL A 81 -3.16 12.59 -9.02
C VAL A 81 -3.52 11.87 -7.72
N SER A 82 -3.85 10.58 -7.80
CA SER A 82 -4.14 9.77 -6.60
C SER A 82 -2.93 9.66 -5.68
N VAL A 83 -1.72 9.49 -6.21
CA VAL A 83 -0.46 9.50 -5.43
C VAL A 83 -0.24 10.84 -4.74
N ALA A 84 -0.55 11.96 -5.41
CA ALA A 84 -0.39 13.29 -4.82
C ALA A 84 -1.45 13.60 -3.75
N VAL A 85 -2.70 13.20 -3.98
CA VAL A 85 -3.81 13.47 -3.05
C VAL A 85 -3.73 12.59 -1.81
N TYR A 86 -3.29 11.33 -1.95
CA TYR A 86 -3.24 10.36 -0.86
C TYR A 86 -2.56 10.88 0.42
N PRO A 87 -1.29 11.31 0.42
CA PRO A 87 -0.62 11.74 1.64
C PRO A 87 -1.25 13.00 2.23
N LEU A 88 -1.73 13.91 1.40
CA LEU A 88 -2.37 15.15 1.87
C LEU A 88 -3.68 14.84 2.60
N ALA A 89 -4.51 13.96 2.03
CA ALA A 89 -5.76 13.53 2.64
C ALA A 89 -5.51 12.67 3.89
N PHE A 90 -4.55 11.74 3.83
CA PHE A 90 -4.19 10.85 4.95
C PHE A 90 -3.74 11.61 6.17
N TYR A 91 -2.72 12.45 6.04
CA TYR A 91 -2.19 13.20 7.17
C TYR A 91 -3.15 14.28 7.68
N SER A 92 -3.95 14.89 6.81
CA SER A 92 -5.01 15.82 7.22
C SER A 92 -6.13 15.09 7.97
N SER A 93 -6.50 13.88 7.55
CA SER A 93 -7.45 13.01 8.28
C SER A 93 -6.97 12.74 9.70
N MET A 94 -5.73 12.31 9.86
CA MET A 94 -5.12 12.03 11.17
C MET A 94 -5.10 13.27 12.07
N ARG A 95 -4.81 14.43 11.50
CA ARG A 95 -4.80 15.71 12.26
C ARG A 95 -6.19 16.09 12.76
N LEU A 96 -7.23 15.94 11.94
CA LEU A 96 -8.59 16.41 12.23
C LEU A 96 -9.41 15.38 13.01
N ALA A 97 -9.39 14.10 12.62
CA ALA A 97 -10.16 13.04 13.27
C ALA A 97 -9.37 12.29 14.36
N GLY A 98 -8.05 12.50 14.43
CA GLY A 98 -7.15 11.76 15.29
C GLY A 98 -6.46 10.61 14.56
N VAL A 99 -5.28 10.22 15.05
CA VAL A 99 -4.43 9.21 14.42
C VAL A 99 -5.18 7.90 14.24
N ALA A 100 -5.84 7.43 15.30
CA ALA A 100 -6.61 6.18 15.28
C ALA A 100 -7.70 6.17 14.21
N VAL A 101 -8.61 7.15 14.23
CA VAL A 101 -9.72 7.24 13.26
C VAL A 101 -9.19 7.45 11.85
N GLY A 102 -8.22 8.36 11.67
CA GLY A 102 -7.60 8.64 10.37
C GLY A 102 -6.98 7.38 9.76
N THR A 103 -6.24 6.59 10.56
CA THR A 103 -5.59 5.35 10.09
C THR A 103 -6.61 4.25 9.75
N VAL A 104 -7.59 3.99 10.64
CA VAL A 104 -8.64 2.98 10.37
C VAL A 104 -9.39 3.31 9.09
N VAL A 105 -9.83 4.56 8.96
CA VAL A 105 -10.63 4.95 7.79
C VAL A 105 -9.78 4.94 6.53
N SER A 106 -8.55 5.45 6.56
CA SER A 106 -7.71 5.54 5.36
C SER A 106 -7.14 4.18 4.93
N ILE A 107 -6.46 3.48 5.82
CA ILE A 107 -5.76 2.23 5.49
C ILE A 107 -6.72 1.04 5.60
N GLY A 108 -7.54 0.99 6.65
CA GLY A 108 -8.47 -0.11 6.88
C GLY A 108 -9.53 -0.24 5.79
N THR A 109 -10.05 0.85 5.24
CA THR A 109 -11.08 0.78 4.19
C THR A 109 -10.50 0.69 2.76
N ALA A 110 -9.19 0.87 2.57
CA ALA A 110 -8.55 0.80 1.26
C ALA A 110 -8.76 -0.53 0.52
N PRO A 111 -8.72 -1.72 1.17
CA PRO A 111 -9.08 -2.97 0.52
C PRO A 111 -10.50 -2.99 -0.03
N LEU A 112 -11.45 -2.41 0.69
CA LEU A 112 -12.85 -2.31 0.24
C LEU A 112 -12.96 -1.39 -0.97
N ALA A 113 -12.30 -0.24 -0.94
CA ALA A 113 -12.25 0.67 -2.08
C ALA A 113 -11.62 -0.01 -3.32
N SER A 114 -10.50 -0.74 -3.16
CA SER A 114 -9.88 -1.52 -4.23
C SER A 114 -10.81 -2.59 -4.79
N ALA A 115 -11.52 -3.31 -3.93
CA ALA A 115 -12.49 -4.33 -4.32
C ALA A 115 -13.66 -3.75 -5.11
N VAL A 116 -14.16 -2.59 -4.69
CA VAL A 116 -15.23 -1.87 -5.42
C VAL A 116 -14.73 -1.48 -6.81
N ILE A 117 -13.53 -0.90 -6.93
CA ILE A 117 -12.93 -0.53 -8.22
C ILE A 117 -12.79 -1.76 -9.12
N GLU A 118 -12.20 -2.86 -8.65
CA GLU A 118 -12.07 -4.10 -9.41
C GLU A 118 -13.43 -4.70 -9.79
N ARG A 119 -14.43 -4.61 -8.92
CA ARG A 119 -15.78 -5.12 -9.19
C ARG A 119 -16.50 -4.31 -10.26
N VAL A 120 -16.40 -2.98 -10.19
CA VAL A 120 -17.11 -2.05 -11.09
C VAL A 120 -16.39 -1.93 -12.44
N VAL A 121 -15.07 -1.72 -12.42
CA VAL A 121 -14.30 -1.43 -13.64
C VAL A 121 -13.85 -2.71 -14.34
N ASP A 122 -13.27 -3.66 -13.60
CA ASP A 122 -12.70 -4.90 -14.15
C ASP A 122 -13.70 -6.06 -14.13
N ARG A 123 -14.92 -5.84 -13.58
CA ARG A 123 -16.00 -6.84 -13.41
C ARG A 123 -15.55 -8.11 -12.70
N ARG A 124 -14.51 -8.02 -11.89
CA ARG A 124 -13.91 -9.14 -11.17
C ARG A 124 -14.79 -9.56 -10.00
N ARG A 125 -15.03 -10.88 -9.84
CA ARG A 125 -15.76 -11.42 -8.70
C ARG A 125 -14.84 -11.56 -7.51
N LEU A 126 -15.28 -11.08 -6.35
CA LEU A 126 -14.58 -11.28 -5.09
C LEU A 126 -14.76 -12.71 -4.61
N THR A 127 -13.69 -13.33 -4.12
CA THR A 127 -13.74 -14.68 -3.56
C THR A 127 -14.15 -14.63 -2.10
N ARG A 128 -14.89 -15.65 -1.61
CA ARG A 128 -15.23 -15.77 -0.17
C ARG A 128 -13.99 -15.71 0.72
N ARG A 129 -12.90 -16.29 0.26
CA ARG A 129 -11.60 -16.25 0.95
C ARG A 129 -11.09 -14.83 1.11
N TRP A 130 -11.14 -14.03 0.05
CA TRP A 130 -10.75 -12.62 0.11
C TRP A 130 -11.66 -11.82 1.05
N THR A 131 -12.99 -12.03 0.98
CA THR A 131 -13.95 -11.33 1.85
C THR A 131 -13.68 -11.63 3.32
N LEU A 132 -13.46 -12.91 3.68
CA LEU A 132 -13.10 -13.30 5.04
C LEU A 132 -11.81 -12.63 5.50
N ALA A 133 -10.77 -12.64 4.67
CA ALA A 133 -9.50 -12.01 4.99
C ALA A 133 -9.65 -10.49 5.18
N ALA A 134 -10.39 -9.81 4.30
CA ALA A 134 -10.65 -8.38 4.42
C ALA A 134 -11.42 -8.03 5.71
N CYS A 135 -12.43 -8.82 6.09
CA CYS A 135 -13.15 -8.64 7.35
C CYS A 135 -12.22 -8.81 8.57
N LEU A 136 -11.38 -9.86 8.58
CA LEU A 136 -10.42 -10.09 9.66
C LEU A 136 -9.41 -8.95 9.76
N GLY A 137 -8.85 -8.52 8.63
CA GLY A 137 -7.88 -7.45 8.58
C GLY A 137 -8.46 -6.09 9.00
N LEU A 138 -9.66 -5.77 8.53
CA LEU A 138 -10.35 -4.54 8.90
C LEU A 138 -10.68 -4.50 10.41
N LEU A 139 -11.21 -5.61 10.95
CA LEU A 139 -11.50 -5.73 12.38
C LEU A 139 -10.21 -5.64 13.21
N GLY A 140 -9.14 -6.32 12.77
CA GLY A 140 -7.83 -6.26 13.43
C GLY A 140 -7.25 -4.85 13.45
N THR A 141 -7.28 -4.14 12.34
CA THR A 141 -6.84 -2.74 12.23
C THR A 141 -7.69 -1.83 13.11
N ALA A 142 -9.01 -2.01 13.14
CA ALA A 142 -9.90 -1.23 14.01
C ALA A 142 -9.57 -1.43 15.49
N LEU A 143 -9.31 -2.66 15.93
CA LEU A 143 -8.94 -2.94 17.33
C LEU A 143 -7.57 -2.33 17.68
N LEU A 144 -6.59 -2.38 16.78
CA LEU A 144 -5.30 -1.72 16.98
C LEU A 144 -5.47 -0.22 17.21
N CYS A 145 -6.27 0.44 16.38
CA CYS A 145 -6.47 1.88 16.51
C CYS A 145 -7.29 2.27 17.72
N VAL A 146 -8.27 1.45 18.14
CA VAL A 146 -8.99 1.65 19.42
C VAL A 146 -8.03 1.52 20.60
N ALA A 147 -7.12 0.56 20.56
CA ALA A 147 -6.09 0.37 21.56
C ALA A 147 -5.16 1.59 21.68
N GLU A 148 -4.71 2.13 20.54
CA GLU A 148 -3.89 3.34 20.46
C GLU A 148 -4.64 4.58 20.98
N ALA A 149 -5.91 4.75 20.58
CA ALA A 149 -6.76 5.84 21.06
C ALA A 149 -6.98 5.82 22.58
N ALA A 150 -7.12 4.64 23.18
CA ALA A 150 -7.29 4.49 24.63
C ALA A 150 -6.04 4.98 25.40
N HIS A 151 -4.84 4.83 24.83
CA HIS A 151 -3.59 5.35 25.43
C HIS A 151 -3.44 6.85 25.26
N ALA A 152 -3.88 7.41 24.13
CA ALA A 152 -3.81 8.84 23.83
C ALA A 152 -4.84 9.69 24.56
N SER A 153 -5.86 9.08 25.18
CA SER A 153 -7.00 9.79 25.83
C SER A 153 -6.65 10.57 27.10
N GLY A 154 -5.40 10.49 27.59
CA GLY A 154 -4.91 11.30 28.73
C GLY A 154 -4.71 12.80 28.41
N GLY A 155 -4.87 13.24 27.17
CA GLY A 155 -4.60 14.61 26.71
C GLY A 155 -5.61 15.19 25.72
N ALA A 156 -6.82 14.65 25.64
CA ALA A 156 -7.82 15.05 24.66
C ALA A 156 -8.40 16.44 24.94
N GLY A 157 -7.76 17.48 24.42
CA GLY A 157 -8.46 18.71 24.07
C GLY A 157 -9.59 18.35 23.10
N GLY A 158 -10.86 18.67 23.47
CA GLY A 158 -12.04 18.24 22.74
C GLY A 158 -12.01 18.60 21.25
N ARG A 159 -11.88 17.59 20.40
CA ARG A 159 -11.98 17.77 18.94
C ARG A 159 -13.42 18.17 18.60
N SER A 160 -13.56 19.16 17.72
CA SER A 160 -14.90 19.55 17.27
C SER A 160 -15.52 18.41 16.44
N VAL A 161 -16.84 18.24 16.57
CA VAL A 161 -17.59 17.25 15.76
C VAL A 161 -17.38 17.49 14.27
N ALA A 162 -17.41 18.77 13.84
CA ALA A 162 -17.16 19.14 12.46
C ALA A 162 -15.75 18.72 11.99
N GLY A 163 -14.70 18.94 12.81
CA GLY A 163 -13.35 18.50 12.51
C GLY A 163 -13.23 16.99 12.34
N THR A 164 -13.90 16.24 13.21
CA THR A 164 -13.92 14.76 13.14
C THR A 164 -14.62 14.27 11.86
N LEU A 165 -15.75 14.86 11.49
CA LEU A 165 -16.47 14.52 10.26
C LEU A 165 -15.65 14.82 9.01
N VAL A 166 -15.05 16.02 8.93
CA VAL A 166 -14.16 16.40 7.81
C VAL A 166 -12.95 15.46 7.75
N GLY A 167 -12.32 15.19 8.89
CA GLY A 167 -11.18 14.26 8.96
C GLY A 167 -11.54 12.84 8.51
N THR A 168 -12.71 12.34 8.90
CA THR A 168 -13.21 11.03 8.43
C THR A 168 -13.46 11.03 6.92
N GLY A 169 -14.05 12.10 6.38
CA GLY A 169 -14.22 12.28 4.93
C GLY A 169 -12.89 12.27 4.18
N LEU A 170 -11.87 12.96 4.70
CA LEU A 170 -10.52 12.93 4.14
C LEU A 170 -9.88 11.54 4.23
N GLY A 171 -10.14 10.79 5.30
CA GLY A 171 -9.72 9.39 5.42
C GLY A 171 -10.31 8.50 4.31
N LEU A 172 -11.58 8.68 3.97
CA LEU A 172 -12.19 7.98 2.83
C LEU A 172 -11.59 8.40 1.49
N VAL A 173 -11.25 9.68 1.31
CA VAL A 173 -10.52 10.17 0.13
C VAL A 173 -9.14 9.52 0.06
N ALA A 174 -8.43 9.40 1.18
CA ALA A 174 -7.14 8.70 1.25
C ALA A 174 -7.30 7.22 0.86
N ALA A 175 -8.29 6.51 1.41
CA ALA A 175 -8.56 5.12 1.05
C ALA A 175 -8.85 4.95 -0.45
N ALA A 176 -9.71 5.81 -1.02
CA ALA A 176 -10.06 5.78 -2.43
C ALA A 176 -8.84 6.07 -3.33
N THR A 177 -8.03 7.07 -2.98
CA THR A 177 -6.83 7.42 -3.76
C THR A 177 -5.73 6.36 -3.64
N TYR A 178 -5.56 5.72 -2.46
CA TYR A 178 -4.70 4.56 -2.30
C TYR A 178 -5.14 3.40 -3.22
N ALA A 179 -6.43 3.08 -3.21
CA ALA A 179 -6.99 2.05 -4.06
C ALA A 179 -6.82 2.38 -5.55
N LEU A 180 -7.06 3.64 -5.94
CA LEU A 180 -6.96 4.11 -7.32
C LEU A 180 -5.53 4.05 -7.87
N TYR A 181 -4.52 4.53 -7.15
CA TYR A 181 -3.15 4.43 -7.67
C TYR A 181 -2.65 2.98 -7.69
N SER A 182 -3.05 2.16 -6.73
CA SER A 182 -2.72 0.73 -6.71
C SER A 182 -3.35 0.00 -7.90
N TRP A 183 -4.63 0.26 -8.17
CA TRP A 183 -5.34 -0.27 -9.32
C TRP A 183 -4.75 0.25 -10.65
N ALA A 184 -4.46 1.53 -10.75
CA ALA A 184 -3.87 2.13 -11.95
C ALA A 184 -2.49 1.51 -12.26
N ALA A 185 -1.63 1.37 -11.25
CA ALA A 185 -0.34 0.71 -11.39
C ALA A 185 -0.50 -0.76 -11.80
N HIS A 186 -1.37 -1.52 -11.14
CA HIS A 186 -1.68 -2.91 -11.49
C HIS A 186 -2.18 -3.05 -12.94
N ARG A 187 -3.11 -2.18 -13.36
CA ARG A 187 -3.65 -2.18 -14.72
C ARG A 187 -2.59 -1.88 -15.78
N LEU A 188 -1.71 -0.91 -15.54
CA LEU A 188 -0.59 -0.61 -16.43
C LEU A 188 0.38 -1.79 -16.55
N ILE A 189 0.69 -2.43 -15.40
CA ILE A 189 1.62 -3.56 -15.34
C ILE A 189 1.04 -4.78 -16.06
N THR A 190 -0.20 -5.14 -15.79
CA THR A 190 -0.89 -6.27 -16.46
C THR A 190 -1.16 -6.00 -17.94
N GLY A 191 -1.26 -4.72 -18.33
CA GLY A 191 -1.29 -4.28 -19.72
C GLY A 191 0.06 -4.34 -20.44
N GLY A 192 1.09 -4.94 -19.84
CA GLY A 192 2.40 -5.21 -20.45
C GLY A 192 3.42 -4.07 -20.32
N ILE A 193 3.16 -3.08 -19.46
CA ILE A 193 4.15 -2.06 -19.11
C ILE A 193 5.03 -2.62 -17.97
N PRO A 194 6.38 -2.58 -18.08
CA PRO A 194 7.24 -3.05 -17.01
C PRO A 194 6.92 -2.35 -15.68
N SER A 195 6.82 -3.12 -14.58
CA SER A 195 6.43 -2.61 -13.24
C SER A 195 7.20 -1.34 -12.86
N ARG A 196 8.54 -1.33 -13.01
CA ARG A 196 9.35 -0.14 -12.71
C ARG A 196 8.99 1.08 -13.58
N ALA A 197 8.60 0.88 -14.84
CA ALA A 197 8.20 1.99 -15.71
C ALA A 197 6.82 2.53 -15.31
N ALA A 198 5.87 1.66 -14.99
CA ALA A 198 4.54 2.05 -14.52
C ALA A 198 4.63 2.81 -13.19
N MET A 199 5.35 2.26 -12.20
CA MET A 199 5.57 2.90 -10.90
C MET A 199 6.33 4.22 -11.04
N GLY A 200 7.43 4.24 -11.83
CA GLY A 200 8.20 5.46 -12.08
C GLY A 200 7.39 6.56 -12.75
N ALA A 201 6.49 6.22 -13.68
CA ALA A 201 5.61 7.21 -14.31
C ALA A 201 4.54 7.75 -13.35
N VAL A 202 3.83 6.86 -12.65
CA VAL A 202 2.73 7.23 -11.73
C VAL A 202 3.26 8.00 -10.53
N PHE A 203 4.26 7.43 -9.84
CA PHE A 203 4.82 8.04 -8.63
C PHE A 203 5.72 9.24 -8.93
N GLY A 204 6.42 9.23 -10.06
CA GLY A 204 7.21 10.38 -10.49
C GLY A 204 6.37 11.63 -10.78
N LEU A 205 5.29 11.47 -11.54
CA LEU A 205 4.35 12.56 -11.78
C LEU A 205 3.63 12.98 -10.50
N GLY A 206 3.19 12.02 -9.66
CA GLY A 206 2.63 12.31 -8.34
C GLY A 206 3.60 13.06 -7.45
N GLY A 207 4.89 12.67 -7.47
CA GLY A 207 5.96 13.36 -6.75
C GLY A 207 6.15 14.80 -7.22
N LEU A 208 6.11 15.05 -8.53
CA LEU A 208 6.17 16.40 -9.08
C LEU A 208 4.99 17.27 -8.61
N LEU A 209 3.78 16.69 -8.53
CA LEU A 209 2.59 17.39 -8.02
C LEU A 209 2.70 17.73 -6.52
N LEU A 210 3.50 16.98 -5.76
CA LEU A 210 3.75 17.22 -4.32
C LEU A 210 4.84 18.24 -4.06
N LEU A 211 5.69 18.60 -5.06
CA LEU A 211 6.78 19.58 -4.86
C LEU A 211 6.30 20.95 -4.34
N PRO A 212 5.20 21.54 -4.85
CA PRO A 212 4.70 22.80 -4.30
C PRO A 212 4.36 22.70 -2.80
N VAL A 213 3.76 21.58 -2.37
CA VAL A 213 3.46 21.35 -0.96
C VAL A 213 4.74 21.20 -0.15
N LEU A 214 5.72 20.44 -0.67
CA LEU A 214 7.03 20.29 -0.01
C LEU A 214 7.75 21.63 0.13
N VAL A 215 7.74 22.47 -0.89
CA VAL A 215 8.34 23.82 -0.82
C VAL A 215 7.64 24.69 0.21
N ALA A 216 6.30 24.61 0.29
CA ALA A 216 5.53 25.42 1.22
C ALA A 216 5.64 24.96 2.69
N THR A 217 5.87 23.66 2.94
CA THR A 217 5.79 23.08 4.29
C THR A 217 7.09 22.46 4.78
N GLY A 218 8.08 22.28 3.90
CA GLY A 218 9.28 21.47 4.14
C GLY A 218 10.41 22.18 4.89
N ALA A 219 10.34 23.49 5.13
CA ALA A 219 11.40 24.23 5.82
C ALA A 219 11.84 23.56 7.13
N PRO A 220 10.94 23.12 8.05
CA PRO A 220 11.34 22.48 9.30
C PRO A 220 12.16 21.19 9.15
N LEU A 221 12.12 20.55 7.97
CA LEU A 221 12.97 19.37 7.69
C LEU A 221 14.47 19.74 7.63
N LEU A 222 14.79 20.99 7.34
CA LEU A 222 16.16 21.48 7.18
C LEU A 222 16.67 22.22 8.42
N ASP A 223 15.80 22.51 9.40
CA ASP A 223 16.14 23.23 10.62
C ASP A 223 16.95 22.38 11.61
N SER A 224 16.90 21.03 11.46
CA SER A 224 17.63 20.12 12.30
C SER A 224 18.18 18.92 11.52
N TRP A 225 19.32 18.37 12.00
CA TRP A 225 19.88 17.16 11.41
C TRP A 225 18.94 15.95 11.54
N SER A 226 18.18 15.84 12.65
CA SER A 226 17.17 14.80 12.84
C SER A 226 16.02 14.94 11.85
N GLY A 227 15.51 16.16 11.62
CA GLY A 227 14.48 16.42 10.61
C GLY A 227 14.91 16.01 9.21
N ALA A 228 16.12 16.39 8.80
CA ALA A 228 16.69 16.02 7.51
C ALA A 228 16.88 14.49 7.38
N ALA A 229 17.40 13.84 8.43
CA ALA A 229 17.60 12.39 8.44
C ALA A 229 16.27 11.62 8.36
N VAL A 230 15.24 12.06 9.09
CA VAL A 230 13.88 11.49 9.00
C VAL A 230 13.32 11.69 7.61
N GLY A 231 13.42 12.87 7.03
CA GLY A 231 12.96 13.14 5.66
C GLY A 231 13.65 12.25 4.62
N ALA A 232 14.98 12.10 4.72
CA ALA A 232 15.75 11.21 3.85
C ALA A 232 15.36 9.74 4.04
N TYR A 233 15.21 9.27 5.28
CA TYR A 233 14.76 7.93 5.60
C TYR A 233 13.38 7.66 4.99
N MET A 234 12.41 8.56 5.21
CA MET A 234 11.04 8.44 4.70
C MET A 234 11.02 8.33 3.18
N ALA A 235 11.80 9.14 2.49
CA ALA A 235 11.87 9.12 1.03
C ALA A 235 12.54 7.85 0.49
N LEU A 236 13.67 7.43 1.10
CA LEU A 236 14.49 6.34 0.57
C LEU A 236 13.96 4.95 0.96
N VAL A 237 13.61 4.74 2.23
CA VAL A 237 13.31 3.41 2.76
C VAL A 237 11.83 3.06 2.57
N PRO A 238 10.87 3.66 3.28
CA PRO A 238 9.48 3.27 3.12
C PRO A 238 8.92 3.65 1.73
N MET A 239 9.23 4.84 1.20
CA MET A 239 8.57 5.26 -0.03
C MET A 239 9.29 4.79 -1.30
N PHE A 240 10.60 4.95 -1.42
CA PHE A 240 11.29 4.44 -2.61
C PHE A 240 11.38 2.91 -2.61
N ALA A 241 12.04 2.30 -1.61
CA ALA A 241 12.24 0.86 -1.58
C ALA A 241 10.91 0.11 -1.37
N GLY A 242 10.04 0.58 -0.48
CA GLY A 242 8.73 -0.02 -0.23
C GLY A 242 7.87 -0.05 -1.49
N TYR A 243 7.77 1.04 -2.24
CA TYR A 243 6.98 1.07 -3.47
C TYR A 243 7.64 0.35 -4.66
N VAL A 244 8.96 0.17 -4.68
CA VAL A 244 9.60 -0.75 -5.63
C VAL A 244 9.14 -2.18 -5.36
N LEU A 245 9.12 -2.62 -4.11
CA LEU A 245 8.62 -3.93 -3.70
C LEU A 245 7.11 -4.07 -3.97
N PHE A 246 6.32 -3.07 -3.61
CA PHE A 246 4.88 -3.04 -3.85
C PHE A 246 4.53 -3.13 -5.34
N GLY A 247 5.22 -2.36 -6.19
CA GLY A 247 5.03 -2.43 -7.64
C GLY A 247 5.41 -3.79 -8.22
N TRP A 248 6.38 -4.48 -7.62
CA TRP A 248 6.71 -5.85 -7.97
C TRP A 248 5.60 -6.82 -7.52
N GLY A 249 5.06 -6.61 -6.34
CA GLY A 249 3.89 -7.32 -5.83
C GLY A 249 2.68 -7.17 -6.74
N LEU A 250 2.34 -5.94 -7.15
CA LEU A 250 1.23 -5.65 -8.06
C LEU A 250 1.35 -6.30 -9.46
N ALA A 251 2.55 -6.73 -9.84
CA ALA A 251 2.73 -7.53 -11.06
C ALA A 251 2.22 -8.98 -10.92
N HIS A 252 1.98 -9.46 -9.68
CA HIS A 252 1.68 -10.85 -9.39
C HIS A 252 0.39 -11.07 -8.61
N VAL A 253 -0.10 -10.04 -7.91
CA VAL A 253 -1.36 -10.09 -7.15
C VAL A 253 -2.26 -8.90 -7.52
N PRO A 254 -3.60 -9.08 -7.45
CA PRO A 254 -4.55 -7.99 -7.67
C PRO A 254 -4.37 -6.84 -6.68
N ALA A 255 -4.82 -5.64 -7.06
CA ALA A 255 -4.76 -4.46 -6.20
C ALA A 255 -5.52 -4.66 -4.88
N SER A 256 -6.71 -5.28 -4.91
CA SER A 256 -7.49 -5.62 -3.71
C SER A 256 -6.73 -6.57 -2.77
N THR A 257 -6.01 -7.56 -3.31
CA THR A 257 -5.17 -8.44 -2.49
C THR A 257 -3.96 -7.69 -1.94
N ALA A 258 -3.30 -6.85 -2.74
CA ALA A 258 -2.15 -6.06 -2.30
C ALA A 258 -2.53 -5.09 -1.17
N THR A 259 -3.64 -4.36 -1.31
CA THR A 259 -4.14 -3.45 -0.25
C THR A 259 -4.63 -4.19 1.00
N THR A 260 -5.11 -5.44 0.88
CA THR A 260 -5.44 -6.26 2.06
C THR A 260 -4.17 -6.77 2.76
N LEU A 261 -3.14 -7.16 2.01
CA LEU A 261 -1.85 -7.56 2.59
C LEU A 261 -1.15 -6.38 3.28
N SER A 262 -1.36 -5.14 2.80
CA SER A 262 -0.79 -3.95 3.42
C SER A 262 -1.40 -3.60 4.79
N LEU A 263 -2.50 -4.26 5.21
CA LEU A 263 -2.99 -4.18 6.59
C LEU A 263 -1.99 -4.72 7.63
N LEU A 264 -0.89 -5.35 7.22
CA LEU A 264 0.25 -5.63 8.08
C LEU A 264 0.92 -4.35 8.61
N GLU A 265 0.88 -3.25 7.88
CA GLU A 265 1.50 -1.96 8.24
C GLU A 265 1.13 -1.49 9.65
N PRO A 266 -0.16 -1.32 10.02
CA PRO A 266 -0.53 -0.91 11.38
C PRO A 266 -0.14 -1.93 12.45
N ALA A 267 -0.10 -3.21 12.15
CA ALA A 267 0.37 -4.23 13.09
C ALA A 267 1.88 -4.10 13.37
N VAL A 268 2.68 -3.84 12.33
CA VAL A 268 4.12 -3.56 12.48
C VAL A 268 4.33 -2.27 13.26
N ALA A 269 3.57 -1.21 12.95
CA ALA A 269 3.64 0.06 13.66
C ALA A 269 3.37 -0.11 15.16
N ALA A 270 2.34 -0.88 15.53
CA ALA A 270 2.00 -1.18 16.92
C ALA A 270 3.11 -1.98 17.65
N VAL A 271 3.71 -2.96 16.99
CA VAL A 271 4.84 -3.72 17.55
C VAL A 271 6.05 -2.82 17.78
N LEU A 272 6.35 -1.92 16.82
CA LEU A 272 7.46 -0.97 16.95
C LEU A 272 7.20 0.07 18.06
N ALA A 273 5.97 0.51 18.25
CA ALA A 273 5.59 1.40 19.36
C ALA A 273 5.89 0.74 20.72
N VAL A 274 5.61 -0.56 20.86
CA VAL A 274 5.96 -1.32 22.07
C VAL A 274 7.48 -1.47 22.22
N LEU A 275 8.19 -1.86 21.17
CA LEU A 275 9.62 -2.22 21.26
C LEU A 275 10.56 -1.00 21.31
N VAL A 276 10.22 0.07 20.61
CA VAL A 276 11.10 1.24 20.43
C VAL A 276 10.68 2.40 21.32
N VAL A 277 9.37 2.66 21.40
CA VAL A 277 8.82 3.77 22.19
C VAL A 277 8.54 3.35 23.64
N GLY A 278 8.41 2.05 23.90
CA GLY A 278 8.14 1.50 25.23
C GLY A 278 6.64 1.57 25.63
N GLU A 279 5.76 1.73 24.65
CA GLU A 279 4.32 1.75 24.89
C GLU A 279 3.80 0.38 25.36
N ARG A 280 2.75 0.41 26.21
CA ARG A 280 2.08 -0.81 26.68
C ARG A 280 0.83 -1.05 25.84
N LEU A 281 0.85 -2.10 25.02
CA LEU A 281 -0.29 -2.46 24.20
C LEU A 281 -1.34 -3.20 25.03
N PRO A 282 -2.61 -2.72 25.11
CA PRO A 282 -3.69 -3.42 25.80
C PRO A 282 -4.08 -4.72 25.07
N VAL A 283 -4.86 -5.58 25.74
CA VAL A 283 -5.33 -6.86 25.18
C VAL A 283 -6.01 -6.68 23.82
N ALA A 284 -6.80 -5.62 23.65
CA ALA A 284 -7.45 -5.29 22.37
C ALA A 284 -6.43 -5.10 21.23
N GLY A 285 -5.28 -4.46 21.49
CA GLY A 285 -4.22 -4.27 20.52
C GLY A 285 -3.57 -5.61 20.11
N TRP A 286 -3.23 -6.46 21.07
CA TRP A 286 -2.71 -7.81 20.78
C TRP A 286 -3.72 -8.66 19.99
N THR A 287 -5.01 -8.59 20.34
CA THR A 287 -6.08 -9.24 19.57
C THR A 287 -6.11 -8.71 18.13
N GLY A 288 -5.97 -7.39 17.94
CA GLY A 288 -5.88 -6.77 16.63
C GLY A 288 -4.72 -7.31 15.78
N ILE A 289 -3.52 -7.45 16.38
CA ILE A 289 -2.36 -8.06 15.69
C ILE A 289 -2.67 -9.51 15.26
N VAL A 290 -3.25 -10.31 16.15
CA VAL A 290 -3.61 -11.71 15.84
C VAL A 290 -4.59 -11.77 14.67
N LEU A 291 -5.61 -10.92 14.64
CA LEU A 291 -6.58 -10.87 13.53
C LEU A 291 -5.93 -10.46 12.20
N VAL A 292 -4.99 -9.50 12.22
CA VAL A 292 -4.21 -9.14 11.02
C VAL A 292 -3.37 -10.33 10.55
N VAL A 293 -2.67 -11.01 11.46
CA VAL A 293 -1.90 -12.22 11.11
C VAL A 293 -2.80 -13.31 10.53
N MET A 294 -3.99 -13.53 11.09
CA MET A 294 -4.98 -14.46 10.53
C MET A 294 -5.44 -14.04 9.13
N CYS A 295 -5.71 -12.76 8.89
CA CYS A 295 -6.00 -12.22 7.58
C CYS A 295 -4.90 -12.59 6.57
N LEU A 296 -3.64 -12.35 6.93
CA LEU A 296 -2.50 -12.65 6.08
C LEU A 296 -2.35 -14.16 5.82
N ALA A 297 -2.54 -14.99 6.85
CA ALA A 297 -2.51 -16.44 6.72
C ALA A 297 -3.61 -16.94 5.74
N VAL A 298 -4.83 -16.41 5.88
CA VAL A 298 -5.94 -16.72 4.96
C VAL A 298 -5.57 -16.37 3.52
N LEU A 299 -4.89 -15.26 3.25
CA LEU A 299 -4.54 -14.85 1.88
C LEU A 299 -3.33 -15.59 1.31
N THR A 300 -2.34 -15.90 2.12
CA THR A 300 -1.03 -16.42 1.65
C THR A 300 -0.94 -17.93 1.61
N VAL A 301 -1.67 -18.65 2.49
CA VAL A 301 -1.64 -20.13 2.52
C VAL A 301 -2.22 -20.70 1.22
N PRO A 302 -1.50 -21.57 0.48
CA PRO A 302 -2.01 -22.20 -0.73
C PRO A 302 -3.25 -23.05 -0.44
N THR A 303 -4.29 -22.94 -1.26
CA THR A 303 -5.43 -23.86 -1.16
C THR A 303 -5.07 -25.22 -1.77
N ARG A 304 -5.54 -26.32 -1.16
CA ARG A 304 -5.31 -27.70 -1.67
C ARG A 304 -5.68 -27.86 -3.15
N ALA A 305 -6.68 -27.15 -3.64
CA ALA A 305 -7.06 -27.16 -5.07
C ALA A 305 -5.93 -26.64 -5.98
N GLY A 306 -5.18 -25.62 -5.56
CA GLY A 306 -4.03 -25.12 -6.30
C GLY A 306 -2.80 -26.04 -6.21
N ALA A 307 -2.69 -26.84 -5.16
CA ALA A 307 -1.63 -27.85 -5.00
C ALA A 307 -1.85 -29.04 -5.95
N VAL A 308 -3.08 -29.52 -6.09
CA VAL A 308 -3.43 -30.66 -6.96
C VAL A 308 -3.18 -30.32 -8.43
N VAL A 309 -3.59 -29.12 -8.90
CA VAL A 309 -3.32 -28.68 -10.28
C VAL A 309 -1.82 -28.51 -10.52
N ARG A 310 -1.05 -28.13 -9.51
CA ARG A 310 0.40 -27.98 -9.60
C ARG A 310 1.12 -29.33 -9.68
N GLU A 311 0.61 -30.33 -8.99
CA GLU A 311 1.14 -31.68 -8.99
C GLU A 311 0.83 -32.42 -10.30
N GLU A 312 -0.33 -32.18 -10.89
CA GLU A 312 -0.75 -32.74 -12.17
C GLU A 312 0.06 -32.17 -13.36
N VAL A 313 0.37 -30.85 -13.35
CA VAL A 313 1.19 -30.20 -14.36
C VAL A 313 2.68 -30.58 -14.24
N THR A 314 3.14 -31.02 -13.07
CA THR A 314 4.54 -31.39 -12.83
C THR A 314 4.81 -32.89 -12.95
N ARG A 315 3.81 -33.75 -13.17
CA ARG A 315 4.02 -35.17 -13.42
C ARG A 315 4.72 -35.39 -14.78
N PRO A 316 5.93 -36.00 -14.83
CA PRO A 316 6.57 -36.36 -16.08
C PRO A 316 5.70 -37.43 -16.76
N GLY A 317 5.11 -37.13 -17.89
CA GLY A 317 4.31 -38.08 -18.68
C GLY A 317 2.88 -37.67 -19.01
N HIS A 318 2.39 -36.52 -18.57
CA HIS A 318 1.08 -36.03 -18.97
C HIS A 318 1.13 -35.44 -20.39
N VAL A 319 0.79 -36.24 -21.40
CA VAL A 319 0.51 -35.79 -22.76
C VAL A 319 -0.96 -35.33 -22.75
N PRO A 320 -1.27 -34.06 -23.06
CA PRO A 320 -2.68 -33.64 -23.17
C PRO A 320 -3.37 -34.44 -24.28
N ALA A 321 -4.48 -35.10 -23.95
CA ALA A 321 -5.28 -35.81 -24.91
C ALA A 321 -5.64 -34.90 -26.09
N ARG A 322 -5.22 -35.28 -27.30
CA ARG A 322 -5.61 -34.64 -28.56
C ARG A 322 -7.13 -34.66 -28.65
N ALA A 323 -7.73 -33.49 -28.84
CA ALA A 323 -9.15 -33.38 -29.19
C ALA A 323 -9.45 -34.22 -30.47
N PRO A 324 -10.56 -34.97 -30.54
CA PRO A 324 -10.90 -35.70 -31.73
C PRO A 324 -11.19 -34.73 -32.87
N THR A 325 -10.40 -34.85 -33.94
CA THR A 325 -10.70 -34.20 -35.22
C THR A 325 -11.96 -34.88 -35.81
N THR A 326 -13.09 -34.20 -35.75
CA THR A 326 -14.26 -34.55 -36.54
C THR A 326 -13.95 -34.22 -37.99
N GLY A 327 -13.58 -35.25 -38.77
CA GLY A 327 -13.57 -35.18 -40.22
C GLY A 327 -14.98 -35.49 -40.77
N SER A 328 -15.39 -34.68 -41.67
CA SER A 328 -16.18 -34.87 -42.88
C SER A 328 -16.85 -33.57 -43.28
#